data_3ac8e3e891e5f495cbe47478261b74ef
#
_entry.id   3ac8e3e891e5f495cbe47478261b74ef
#
_cell.length_a   1.000
_cell.length_b   1.000
_cell.length_c   1.000
_cell.angle_alpha   90.00
_cell.angle_beta   90.00
_cell.angle_gamma   90.00
#
_symmetry.space_group_name_H-M   'P 1'
#
loop_
_entity.id
_entity.type
_entity.pdbx_description
1 polymer ?
#
loop_
_entity_poly.entity_id
_entity_poly.type
_entity_poly.pdbx_seq_one_letter_code
_entity_poly.pdbx_strand_id
1 'polypeptide(L)'
;SAFQPVPYITTYGATKAFVLSYSRAMNRELKPMGIRMMAMNPGWVRTEFFNHAFQTNNRVQYFNYVQEAKDVVATGLKDLYKTKKPYSVHGLPIRNQVRLVKLLPHSIVMKVWINQQKKAKNNNNLTTK
;
A
#
# COMPACT_ATOMS: atom_id res chain seq x y z
N SER A 1 0.64 -1.97 2.34
CA SER A 1 0.21 -2.39 3.70
C SER A 1 -1.09 -3.21 3.69
N ALA A 2 -2.09 -2.87 2.86
CA ALA A 2 -3.40 -3.56 2.88
C ALA A 2 -3.37 -5.06 2.52
N PHE A 3 -2.32 -5.55 1.89
CA PHE A 3 -2.21 -6.94 1.41
C PHE A 3 -1.33 -7.83 2.28
N GLN A 4 -0.70 -7.27 3.31
CA GLN A 4 0.26 -8.00 4.17
C GLN A 4 0.33 -7.40 5.56
N PRO A 5 0.67 -8.20 6.59
CA PRO A 5 1.06 -7.67 7.89
C PRO A 5 2.32 -6.83 7.77
N VAL A 6 2.36 -5.68 8.46
CA VAL A 6 3.51 -4.76 8.43
C VAL A 6 3.98 -4.45 9.85
N PRO A 7 4.99 -5.17 10.35
CA PRO A 7 5.63 -4.88 11.62
C PRO A 7 6.07 -3.42 11.72
N TYR A 8 6.06 -2.86 12.92
CA TYR A 8 6.33 -1.46 13.28
C TYR A 8 5.23 -0.46 12.98
N ILE A 9 4.30 -0.75 12.04
CA ILE A 9 3.10 0.03 11.74
C ILE A 9 1.85 -0.87 11.72
N THR A 10 1.72 -1.72 12.72
CA THR A 10 0.73 -2.80 12.78
C THR A 10 -0.70 -2.29 12.68
N THR A 11 -1.08 -1.31 13.50
CA THR A 11 -2.42 -0.71 13.50
C THR A 11 -2.76 -0.09 12.14
N TYR A 12 -1.82 0.63 11.55
CA TYR A 12 -1.99 1.21 10.21
C TYR A 12 -2.23 0.10 9.17
N GLY A 13 -1.42 -0.96 9.17
CA GLY A 13 -1.61 -2.10 8.27
C GLY A 13 -2.97 -2.77 8.44
N ALA A 14 -3.40 -2.98 9.69
CA ALA A 14 -4.68 -3.58 10.01
C ALA A 14 -5.86 -2.72 9.51
N THR A 15 -5.83 -1.40 9.73
CA THR A 15 -6.89 -0.50 9.23
C THR A 15 -6.96 -0.48 7.71
N LYS A 16 -5.82 -0.53 7.01
CA LYS A 16 -5.80 -0.58 5.53
C LYS A 16 -6.29 -1.93 4.99
N ALA A 17 -6.00 -3.03 5.66
CA ALA A 17 -6.55 -4.35 5.32
C ALA A 17 -8.07 -4.40 5.54
N PHE A 18 -8.56 -3.82 6.64
CA PHE A 18 -10.00 -3.67 6.89
C PHE A 18 -10.69 -2.91 5.74
N VAL A 19 -10.20 -1.72 5.39
CA VAL A 19 -10.79 -0.91 4.31
C VAL A 19 -10.80 -1.66 2.98
N LEU A 20 -9.74 -2.39 2.64
CA LEU A 20 -9.68 -3.19 1.42
C LEU A 20 -10.72 -4.31 1.43
N SER A 21 -10.83 -5.05 2.53
CA SER A 21 -11.80 -6.13 2.68
C SER A 21 -13.24 -5.61 2.62
N TYR A 22 -13.54 -4.57 3.39
CA TYR A 22 -14.83 -3.88 3.39
C TYR A 22 -15.24 -3.39 1.99
N SER A 23 -14.35 -2.67 1.30
CA SER A 23 -14.62 -2.16 -0.04
C SER A 23 -14.95 -3.27 -1.05
N ARG A 24 -14.30 -4.42 -0.92
CA ARG A 24 -14.54 -5.57 -1.80
C ARG A 24 -15.89 -6.23 -1.53
N ALA A 25 -16.26 -6.38 -0.27
CA ALA A 25 -17.56 -6.92 0.13
C ALA A 25 -18.68 -5.98 -0.33
N MET A 26 -18.59 -4.69 0.01
CA MET A 26 -19.55 -3.66 -0.41
C MET A 26 -19.69 -3.56 -1.92
N ASN A 27 -18.60 -3.65 -2.68
CA ASN A 27 -18.70 -3.67 -4.14
C ASN A 27 -19.54 -4.84 -4.66
N ARG A 28 -19.53 -5.97 -3.97
CA ARG A 28 -20.35 -7.13 -4.34
C ARG A 28 -21.82 -6.93 -3.97
N GLU A 29 -22.07 -6.39 -2.80
CA GLU A 29 -23.43 -6.11 -2.31
C GLU A 29 -24.14 -5.05 -3.12
N LEU A 30 -23.42 -3.97 -3.49
CA LEU A 30 -23.96 -2.82 -4.22
C LEU A 30 -24.14 -3.08 -5.73
N LYS A 31 -23.49 -4.11 -6.26
CA LYS A 31 -23.53 -4.42 -7.70
C LYS A 31 -24.96 -4.61 -8.27
N PRO A 32 -25.90 -5.29 -7.60
CA PRO A 32 -27.29 -5.39 -8.10
C PRO A 32 -28.00 -4.06 -8.21
N MET A 33 -27.57 -3.04 -7.45
CA MET A 33 -28.11 -1.70 -7.44
C MET A 33 -27.47 -0.79 -8.51
N GLY A 34 -26.59 -1.34 -9.36
CA GLY A 34 -25.82 -0.57 -10.35
C GLY A 34 -24.70 0.29 -9.78
N ILE A 35 -24.46 0.19 -8.47
CA ILE A 35 -23.43 0.98 -7.78
C ILE A 35 -22.12 0.20 -7.78
N ARG A 36 -21.02 0.94 -8.02
CA ARG A 36 -19.68 0.39 -8.01
C ARG A 36 -18.82 1.03 -6.93
N MET A 37 -18.18 0.19 -6.13
CA MET A 37 -17.20 0.58 -5.13
C MET A 37 -15.85 -0.06 -5.44
N MET A 38 -14.76 0.72 -5.38
CA MET A 38 -13.41 0.21 -5.66
C MET A 38 -12.40 0.81 -4.68
N ALA A 39 -11.58 -0.02 -4.05
CA ALA A 39 -10.47 0.45 -3.23
C ALA A 39 -9.28 0.88 -4.10
N MET A 40 -8.75 2.07 -3.85
CA MET A 40 -7.48 2.50 -4.42
C MET A 40 -6.34 2.15 -3.45
N ASN A 41 -5.37 1.37 -3.92
CA ASN A 41 -4.26 0.87 -3.11
C ASN A 41 -2.93 1.31 -3.73
N PRO A 42 -2.51 2.56 -3.53
CA PRO A 42 -1.22 3.02 -4.02
C PRO A 42 -0.06 2.38 -3.27
N GLY A 43 1.13 2.45 -3.87
CA GLY A 43 2.40 2.30 -3.17
C GLY A 43 2.69 3.52 -2.30
N TRP A 44 3.95 3.92 -2.22
CA TRP A 44 4.34 5.19 -1.61
C TRP A 44 4.01 6.33 -2.58
N VAL A 45 3.27 7.32 -2.11
CA VAL A 45 2.84 8.47 -2.94
C VAL A 45 3.41 9.76 -2.35
N ARG A 46 4.01 10.59 -3.19
CA ARG A 46 4.49 11.91 -2.78
C ARG A 46 3.30 12.81 -2.41
N THR A 47 3.10 13.01 -1.12
CA THR A 47 2.02 13.82 -0.54
C THR A 47 2.50 14.42 0.79
N GLU A 48 1.78 15.41 1.32
CA GLU A 48 1.99 15.99 2.64
C GLU A 48 1.90 14.97 3.79
N PHE A 49 1.28 13.82 3.55
CA PHE A 49 1.22 12.72 4.52
C PHE A 49 2.61 12.31 5.02
N PHE A 50 3.63 12.35 4.17
CA PHE A 50 5.00 12.04 4.56
C PHE A 50 5.52 13.06 5.58
N ASN A 51 5.29 14.35 5.36
CA ASN A 51 5.75 15.40 6.25
C ASN A 51 5.17 15.24 7.65
N HIS A 52 3.88 14.91 7.75
CA HIS A 52 3.21 14.68 9.04
C HIS A 52 3.61 13.36 9.69
N ALA A 53 3.70 12.27 8.93
CA ALA A 53 4.04 10.95 9.47
C ALA A 53 5.47 10.87 10.01
N PHE A 54 6.41 11.63 9.44
CA PHE A 54 7.81 11.65 9.88
C PHE A 54 8.07 12.52 11.10
N GLN A 55 7.27 13.57 11.32
CA GLN A 55 7.41 14.42 12.50
C GLN A 55 7.07 13.67 13.80
N THR A 56 6.18 12.68 13.75
CA THR A 56 5.66 12.00 14.92
C THR A 56 6.28 10.62 15.19
N ASN A 57 6.79 9.92 14.20
CA ASN A 57 7.23 8.53 14.40
C ASN A 57 8.17 8.04 13.27
N ASN A 58 9.45 8.07 13.51
CA ASN A 58 10.49 7.60 12.58
C ASN A 58 10.58 6.04 12.50
N ARG A 59 9.43 5.34 12.50
CA ARG A 59 9.37 3.88 12.55
C ARG A 59 9.58 3.20 11.21
N VAL A 60 9.29 3.89 10.10
CA VAL A 60 9.49 3.38 8.75
C VAL A 60 10.60 4.14 8.06
N GLN A 61 11.64 3.44 7.67
CA GLN A 61 12.87 4.01 7.09
C GLN A 61 13.04 3.66 5.61
N TYR A 62 12.29 2.67 5.11
CA TYR A 62 12.44 2.16 3.75
C TYR A 62 11.26 2.54 2.88
N PHE A 63 11.54 3.26 1.81
CA PHE A 63 10.57 3.67 0.79
C PHE A 63 11.07 3.19 -0.56
N ASN A 64 10.41 2.19 -1.13
CA ASN A 64 10.65 1.80 -2.50
C ASN A 64 9.67 2.52 -3.41
N TYR A 65 10.13 2.95 -4.56
CA TYR A 65 9.31 3.46 -5.64
C TYR A 65 8.20 4.44 -5.21
N VAL A 66 8.56 5.69 -5.03
CA VAL A 66 7.61 6.78 -4.72
C VAL A 66 6.89 7.20 -6.02
N GLN A 67 5.58 7.28 -5.96
CA GLN A 67 4.70 7.59 -7.10
C GLN A 67 4.17 9.02 -7.01
N GLU A 68 3.86 9.63 -8.14
CA GLU A 68 3.18 10.92 -8.18
C GLU A 68 1.65 10.73 -8.00
N ALA A 69 1.05 11.60 -7.19
CA ALA A 69 -0.38 11.49 -6.86
C ALA A 69 -1.28 11.53 -8.10
N LYS A 70 -0.96 12.39 -9.09
CA LYS A 70 -1.70 12.51 -10.35
C LYS A 70 -1.79 11.20 -11.11
N ASP A 71 -0.69 10.44 -11.18
CA ASP A 71 -0.62 9.18 -11.94
C ASP A 71 -1.39 8.07 -11.24
N VAL A 72 -1.34 8.05 -9.91
CA VAL A 72 -2.14 7.14 -9.08
C VAL A 72 -3.62 7.39 -9.28
N VAL A 73 -4.05 8.66 -9.22
CA VAL A 73 -5.46 9.06 -9.43
C VAL A 73 -5.92 8.72 -10.84
N ALA A 74 -5.14 9.04 -11.87
CA ALA A 74 -5.48 8.72 -13.26
C ALA A 74 -5.67 7.20 -13.46
N THR A 75 -4.80 6.39 -12.86
CA THR A 75 -4.94 4.92 -12.89
C THR A 75 -6.21 4.47 -12.16
N GLY A 76 -6.48 5.03 -10.99
CA GLY A 76 -7.66 4.71 -10.20
C GLY A 76 -8.96 5.00 -10.96
N LEU A 77 -9.09 6.19 -11.56
CA LEU A 77 -10.25 6.58 -12.37
C LEU A 77 -10.39 5.67 -13.60
N LYS A 78 -9.29 5.40 -14.31
CA LYS A 78 -9.32 4.45 -15.43
C LYS A 78 -9.81 3.06 -15.00
N ASP A 79 -9.29 2.54 -13.90
CA ASP A 79 -9.71 1.22 -13.39
C ASP A 79 -11.17 1.24 -12.92
N LEU A 80 -11.63 2.35 -12.31
CA LEU A 80 -13.01 2.50 -11.88
C LEU A 80 -14.00 2.49 -13.06
N TYR A 81 -13.75 3.26 -14.10
CA TYR A 81 -14.69 3.42 -15.21
C TYR A 81 -14.53 2.39 -16.33
N LYS A 82 -13.32 1.89 -16.55
CA LYS A 82 -13.02 1.04 -17.72
C LYS A 82 -12.78 -0.43 -17.39
N THR A 83 -12.73 -0.84 -16.13
CA THR A 83 -12.48 -2.23 -15.74
C THR A 83 -13.48 -2.73 -14.70
N LYS A 84 -13.53 -4.03 -14.46
CA LYS A 84 -14.36 -4.66 -13.40
C LYS A 84 -13.52 -5.04 -12.16
N LYS A 85 -12.33 -4.46 -11.99
CA LYS A 85 -11.45 -4.79 -10.86
C LYS A 85 -12.03 -4.31 -9.53
N PRO A 86 -11.97 -5.09 -8.46
CA PRO A 86 -12.48 -4.69 -7.14
C PRO A 86 -11.52 -3.73 -6.41
N TYR A 87 -10.29 -3.58 -6.89
CA TYR A 87 -9.30 -2.63 -6.39
C TYR A 87 -8.33 -2.20 -7.50
N SER A 88 -7.75 -1.01 -7.35
CA SER A 88 -6.73 -0.46 -8.24
C SER A 88 -5.37 -0.39 -7.55
N VAL A 89 -4.32 -0.67 -8.32
CA VAL A 89 -2.90 -0.51 -7.92
C VAL A 89 -2.15 0.14 -9.07
N HIS A 90 -1.55 1.29 -8.83
CA HIS A 90 -0.74 1.98 -9.85
C HIS A 90 0.67 1.38 -9.93
N GLY A 91 1.20 1.32 -11.16
CA GLY A 91 2.58 0.92 -11.47
C GLY A 91 2.82 -0.59 -11.48
N LEU A 92 3.57 -1.06 -12.49
CA LEU A 92 3.92 -2.47 -12.65
C LEU A 92 4.74 -3.03 -11.48
N PRO A 93 5.75 -2.30 -10.92
CA PRO A 93 6.51 -2.80 -9.79
C PRO A 93 5.63 -3.11 -8.58
N ILE A 94 4.71 -2.21 -8.24
CA ILE A 94 3.81 -2.40 -7.09
C ILE A 94 2.77 -3.50 -7.36
N ARG A 95 2.26 -3.61 -8.58
CA ARG A 95 1.38 -4.73 -8.97
C ARG A 95 2.05 -6.08 -8.80
N ASN A 96 3.30 -6.20 -9.24
CA ASN A 96 4.07 -7.43 -9.11
C ASN A 96 4.38 -7.74 -7.64
N GLN A 97 4.74 -6.73 -6.86
CA GLN A 97 4.92 -6.88 -5.41
C GLN A 97 3.63 -7.39 -4.73
N VAL A 98 2.47 -6.82 -5.06
CA VAL A 98 1.18 -7.26 -4.51
C VAL A 98 0.86 -8.70 -4.91
N ARG A 99 1.15 -9.10 -6.16
CA ARG A 99 0.97 -10.50 -6.60
C ARG A 99 1.85 -11.44 -5.81
N LEU A 100 3.13 -11.11 -5.67
CA LEU A 100 4.09 -11.92 -4.92
C LEU A 100 3.70 -12.08 -3.45
N VAL A 101 3.33 -10.97 -2.80
CA VAL A 101 2.87 -10.98 -1.41
C VAL A 101 1.66 -11.86 -1.17
N LYS A 102 0.76 -11.97 -2.15
CA LYS A 102 -0.42 -12.85 -2.05
C LYS A 102 -0.10 -14.33 -2.20
N LEU A 103 1.03 -14.68 -2.79
CA LEU A 103 1.47 -16.06 -3.01
C LEU A 103 2.39 -16.56 -1.90
N LEU A 104 3.10 -15.66 -1.21
CA LEU A 104 4.06 -16.01 -0.18
C LEU A 104 3.41 -16.10 1.20
N PRO A 105 3.87 -17.03 2.07
CA PRO A 105 3.51 -17.04 3.48
C PRO A 105 3.83 -15.70 4.15
N HIS A 106 2.92 -15.20 4.99
CA HIS A 106 3.10 -13.92 5.69
C HIS A 106 4.38 -13.85 6.53
N SER A 107 4.84 -14.97 7.08
CA SER A 107 6.11 -15.05 7.83
C SER A 107 7.32 -14.65 6.98
N ILE A 108 7.37 -15.06 5.72
CA ILE A 108 8.43 -14.68 4.77
C ILE A 108 8.33 -13.20 4.43
N VAL A 109 7.13 -12.72 4.12
CA VAL A 109 6.88 -11.32 3.78
C VAL A 109 7.29 -10.40 4.93
N MET A 110 6.94 -10.75 6.18
CA MET A 110 7.33 -9.99 7.36
C MET A 110 8.84 -9.98 7.60
N LYS A 111 9.53 -11.11 7.38
CA LYS A 111 11.00 -11.17 7.47
C LYS A 111 11.67 -10.24 6.46
N VAL A 112 11.22 -10.27 5.21
CA VAL A 112 11.72 -9.38 4.16
C VAL A 112 11.52 -7.93 4.54
N TRP A 113 10.32 -7.57 4.98
CA TRP A 113 9.99 -6.21 5.44
C TRP A 113 10.91 -5.75 6.59
N ILE A 114 11.05 -6.56 7.64
CA ILE A 114 11.92 -6.23 8.79
C ILE A 114 13.37 -6.01 8.34
N ASN A 115 13.89 -6.88 7.48
CA ASN A 115 15.26 -6.76 6.97
C ASN A 115 15.46 -5.49 6.13
N GLN A 116 14.49 -5.10 5.33
CA GLN A 116 14.52 -3.85 4.56
C GLN A 116 14.56 -2.62 5.50
N GLN A 117 13.75 -2.62 6.56
CA GLN A 117 13.76 -1.54 7.55
C GLN A 117 15.10 -1.43 8.30
N LYS A 118 15.69 -2.56 8.70
CA LYS A 118 17.01 -2.58 9.36
C LYS A 118 18.12 -2.04 8.46
N LYS A 119 18.17 -2.45 7.20
CA LYS A 119 19.15 -1.96 6.23
C LYS A 119 19.03 -0.45 6.00
N ALA A 120 17.81 0.05 5.85
CA ALA A 120 17.59 1.48 5.64
C ALA A 120 18.01 2.31 6.87
N LYS A 121 17.72 1.83 8.07
CA LYS A 121 18.15 2.50 9.31
C LYS A 121 19.68 2.59 9.41
N ASN A 122 20.39 1.51 9.08
CA ASN A 122 21.85 1.51 9.12
C ASN A 122 22.46 2.47 8.11
N ASN A 123 21.91 2.55 6.89
CA ASN A 123 22.39 3.48 5.87
C ASN A 123 22.17 4.95 6.30
N ASN A 124 21.03 5.28 6.89
CA ASN A 124 20.75 6.63 7.36
C ASN A 124 21.70 7.05 8.51
N ASN A 125 22.10 6.13 9.39
CA ASN A 125 23.06 6.41 10.45
C ASN A 125 24.51 6.63 9.95
N LEU A 126 24.85 6.11 8.75
CA LEU A 126 26.16 6.31 8.14
C LEU A 126 26.26 7.66 7.39
N THR A 127 25.15 8.21 6.95
CA THR A 127 25.08 9.51 6.24
C THR A 127 24.98 10.72 7.17
N THR A 128 24.77 10.50 8.45
CA THR A 128 24.63 11.56 9.50
C THR A 128 25.90 11.73 10.34
N LYS A 129 27.00 11.08 9.98
CA LYS A 129 28.36 11.31 10.52
C LYS A 129 29.21 12.04 9.48
#